data_bc336bc7ea3e2f9076dcf88f21d20a0f
#
_entry.id   bc336bc7ea3e2f9076dcf88f21d20a0f
#
_cell.length_a   1.000
_cell.length_b   1.000
_cell.length_c   1.000
_cell.angle_alpha   90.00
_cell.angle_beta   90.00
_cell.angle_gamma   90.00
#
_symmetry.space_group_name_H-M   'P 1'
#
loop_
_entity.id
_entity.type
_entity.pdbx_description
1 polymer ?
#
loop_
_entity_poly.entity_id
_entity_poly.type
_entity_poly.pdbx_seq_one_letter_code
_entity_poly.pdbx_strand_id
1 'polypeptide(L)'
;MKRYLIGALLCVTLFLAGWLLFSFPYQRHYAERTFEAYTQLQGVDPDSFLSVTYRKEYTQNSYYVVVHYKEAPELRYQYQYFFKKRWGHHAMMLIVYDEENSEITNHSSLIYPPLPWKFTLRPNE
;
A
#
# COMPACT_ATOMS: atom_id res chain seq x y z
N MET A 1 2.30 -45.99 1.93
CA MET A 1 1.28 -44.95 1.74
C MET A 1 1.38 -43.82 2.74
N LYS A 2 1.60 -44.07 4.04
CA LYS A 2 1.71 -43.02 5.03
C LYS A 2 2.89 -42.04 4.78
N ARG A 3 4.00 -42.53 4.21
CA ARG A 3 5.16 -41.71 3.89
C ARG A 3 4.84 -40.64 2.82
N TYR A 4 4.05 -40.99 1.81
CA TYR A 4 3.69 -40.03 0.76
C TYR A 4 2.72 -38.99 1.25
N LEU A 5 1.81 -39.33 2.17
CA LEU A 5 0.87 -38.40 2.77
C LEU A 5 1.59 -37.36 3.62
N ILE A 6 2.60 -37.78 4.42
CA ILE A 6 3.38 -36.86 5.23
C ILE A 6 4.19 -35.91 4.34
N GLY A 7 4.80 -36.43 3.27
CA GLY A 7 5.54 -35.59 2.32
C GLY A 7 4.65 -34.57 1.61
N ALA A 8 3.47 -35.01 1.17
CA ALA A 8 2.51 -34.11 0.53
C ALA A 8 2.02 -33.03 1.50
N LEU A 9 1.75 -33.41 2.75
CA LEU A 9 1.32 -32.46 3.77
C LEU A 9 2.41 -31.40 4.07
N LEU A 10 3.67 -31.83 4.15
CA LEU A 10 4.80 -30.93 4.35
C LEU A 10 4.93 -29.95 3.16
N CYS A 11 4.80 -30.44 1.93
CA CYS A 11 4.89 -29.56 0.74
C CYS A 11 3.77 -28.52 0.73
N VAL A 12 2.54 -28.92 1.07
CA VAL A 12 1.40 -27.99 1.14
C VAL A 12 1.64 -26.95 2.24
N THR A 13 2.12 -27.38 3.40
CA THR A 13 2.40 -26.47 4.53
C THR A 13 3.48 -25.46 4.16
N LEU A 14 4.57 -25.91 3.53
CA LEU A 14 5.65 -25.01 3.08
C LEU A 14 5.16 -24.04 2.02
N PHE A 15 4.34 -24.50 1.10
CA PHE A 15 3.78 -23.63 0.06
C PHE A 15 2.87 -22.55 0.65
N LEU A 16 2.00 -22.94 1.58
CA LEU A 16 1.13 -21.98 2.28
C LEU A 16 1.93 -20.99 3.10
N ALA A 17 2.96 -21.44 3.82
CA ALA A 17 3.82 -20.56 4.60
C ALA A 17 4.54 -19.55 3.71
N GLY A 18 5.08 -19.99 2.58
CA GLY A 18 5.72 -19.11 1.61
C GLY A 18 4.76 -18.09 1.03
N TRP A 19 3.54 -18.52 0.69
CA TRP A 19 2.52 -17.62 0.17
C TRP A 19 2.09 -16.57 1.19
N LEU A 20 1.91 -16.98 2.46
CA LEU A 20 1.57 -16.07 3.54
C LEU A 20 2.69 -15.06 3.81
N LEU A 21 3.94 -15.52 3.82
CA LEU A 21 5.10 -14.64 3.98
C LEU A 21 5.19 -13.61 2.86
N PHE A 22 4.92 -14.01 1.61
CA PHE A 22 4.88 -13.09 0.48
C PHE A 22 3.72 -12.10 0.62
N SER A 23 2.50 -12.60 0.92
CA SER A 23 1.29 -11.79 0.86
C SER A 23 1.15 -10.78 2.01
N PHE A 24 1.77 -11.04 3.16
CA PHE A 24 1.62 -10.15 4.32
C PHE A 24 2.89 -9.37 4.62
N PRO A 25 4.01 -9.97 5.10
CA PRO A 25 5.16 -9.15 5.48
C PRO A 25 5.93 -8.57 4.29
N TYR A 26 6.08 -9.32 3.18
CA TYR A 26 6.84 -8.87 2.01
C TYR A 26 6.14 -7.70 1.32
N GLN A 27 4.85 -7.85 1.02
CA GLN A 27 4.07 -6.79 0.38
C GLN A 27 3.95 -5.57 1.27
N ARG A 28 3.75 -5.78 2.57
CA ARG A 28 3.66 -4.67 3.53
C ARG A 28 4.96 -3.87 3.57
N HIS A 29 6.10 -4.55 3.55
CA HIS A 29 7.40 -3.89 3.53
C HIS A 29 7.54 -2.95 2.32
N TYR A 30 7.19 -3.43 1.13
CA TYR A 30 7.26 -2.61 -0.08
C TYR A 30 6.17 -1.54 -0.14
N ALA A 31 5.01 -1.81 0.43
CA ALA A 31 3.97 -0.79 0.57
C ALA A 31 4.46 0.37 1.45
N GLU A 32 5.12 0.06 2.56
CA GLU A 32 5.71 1.07 3.45
C GLU A 32 6.78 1.89 2.74
N ARG A 33 7.69 1.23 2.02
CA ARG A 33 8.76 1.92 1.29
C ARG A 33 8.21 2.80 0.17
N THR A 34 7.22 2.30 -0.55
CA THR A 34 6.58 3.05 -1.64
C THR A 34 5.83 4.27 -1.08
N PHE A 35 5.15 4.08 0.04
CA PHE A 35 4.46 5.16 0.74
C PHE A 35 5.44 6.25 1.20
N GLU A 36 6.57 5.86 1.81
CA GLU A 36 7.59 6.81 2.23
C GLU A 36 8.14 7.61 1.05
N ALA A 37 8.46 6.93 -0.05
CA ALA A 37 8.97 7.60 -1.25
C ALA A 37 7.94 8.55 -1.85
N TYR A 38 6.68 8.12 -1.89
CA TYR A 38 5.59 8.95 -2.43
C TYR A 38 5.40 10.22 -1.60
N THR A 39 5.33 10.09 -0.27
CA THR A 39 5.11 11.24 0.62
C THR A 39 6.30 12.19 0.64
N GLN A 40 7.52 11.67 0.47
CA GLN A 40 8.70 12.53 0.35
C GLN A 40 8.62 13.39 -0.91
N LEU A 41 8.17 12.83 -2.03
CA LEU A 41 8.00 13.59 -3.28
C LEU A 41 6.84 14.58 -3.19
N GLN A 42 5.82 14.28 -2.39
CA GLN A 42 4.75 15.24 -2.11
C GLN A 42 5.20 16.40 -1.21
N GLY A 43 6.33 16.26 -0.53
CA GLY A 43 6.78 17.24 0.44
C GLY A 43 6.03 17.18 1.78
N VAL A 44 5.54 15.99 2.15
CA VAL A 44 4.82 15.81 3.42
C VAL A 44 5.77 15.93 4.59
N ASP A 45 5.40 16.76 5.58
CA ASP A 45 6.12 16.84 6.84
C ASP A 45 5.80 15.59 7.68
N PRO A 46 6.80 14.82 8.14
CA PRO A 46 6.56 13.64 8.97
C PRO A 46 5.78 13.93 10.26
N ASP A 47 5.86 15.14 10.77
CA ASP A 47 5.14 15.55 11.98
C ASP A 47 3.66 15.86 11.72
N SER A 48 3.24 15.93 10.46
CA SER A 48 1.86 16.24 10.10
C SER A 48 0.91 15.05 10.15
N PHE A 49 1.41 13.84 10.33
CA PHE A 49 0.57 12.65 10.41
C PHE A 49 -0.21 12.62 11.74
N LEU A 50 -1.53 12.61 11.65
CA LEU A 50 -2.40 12.35 12.79
C LEU A 50 -2.54 10.86 13.03
N SER A 51 -2.78 10.09 11.97
CA SER A 51 -2.85 8.63 12.02
C SER A 51 -2.43 8.04 10.69
N VAL A 52 -1.77 6.87 10.75
CA VAL A 52 -1.35 6.10 9.56
C VAL A 52 -1.72 4.65 9.84
N THR A 53 -2.56 4.07 8.98
CA THR A 53 -3.03 2.70 9.14
C THR A 53 -2.80 1.93 7.85
N TYR A 54 -2.08 0.81 7.93
CA TYR A 54 -1.85 -0.10 6.81
C TYR A 54 -2.94 -1.16 6.80
N ARG A 55 -3.62 -1.33 5.65
CA ARG A 55 -4.69 -2.30 5.50
C ARG A 55 -4.46 -3.20 4.30
N LYS A 56 -4.79 -4.49 4.45
CA LYS A 56 -4.71 -5.46 3.38
C LYS A 56 -5.95 -5.37 2.49
N GLU A 57 -5.72 -5.27 1.17
CA GLU A 57 -6.78 -5.35 0.18
C GLU A 57 -6.84 -6.78 -0.37
N TYR A 58 -7.86 -7.53 0.05
CA TYR A 58 -7.95 -8.95 -0.26
C TYR A 58 -8.39 -9.24 -1.70
N THR A 59 -9.21 -8.36 -2.28
CA THR A 59 -9.71 -8.57 -3.66
C THR A 59 -8.61 -8.49 -4.70
N GLN A 60 -7.63 -7.60 -4.50
CA GLN A 60 -6.53 -7.37 -5.45
C GLN A 60 -5.19 -7.86 -4.94
N ASN A 61 -5.16 -8.47 -3.76
CA ASN A 61 -3.94 -8.92 -3.08
C ASN A 61 -2.88 -7.81 -3.01
N SER A 62 -3.28 -6.66 -2.50
CA SER A 62 -2.41 -5.49 -2.35
C SER A 62 -2.61 -4.86 -0.97
N TYR A 63 -1.95 -3.73 -0.74
CA TYR A 63 -2.11 -2.96 0.49
C TYR A 63 -2.54 -1.54 0.16
N TYR A 64 -3.23 -0.91 1.10
CA TYR A 64 -3.44 0.52 1.06
C TYR A 64 -3.16 1.14 2.42
N VAL A 65 -2.77 2.41 2.42
CA VAL A 65 -2.42 3.15 3.62
C VAL A 65 -3.46 4.25 3.80
N VAL A 66 -4.14 4.23 4.94
CA VAL A 66 -5.12 5.27 5.28
C VAL A 66 -4.44 6.29 6.19
N VAL A 67 -4.40 7.54 5.75
CA VAL A 67 -3.72 8.62 6.44
C VAL A 67 -4.70 9.74 6.74
N HIS A 68 -4.67 10.22 7.98
CA HIS A 68 -5.30 11.46 8.37
C HIS A 68 -4.22 12.46 8.75
N TYR A 69 -4.27 13.66 8.19
CA TYR A 69 -3.31 14.73 8.49
C TYR A 69 -3.88 15.66 9.55
N LYS A 70 -3.01 16.22 10.39
CA LYS A 70 -3.43 17.12 11.48
C LYS A 70 -4.12 18.38 10.96
N GLU A 71 -3.69 18.86 9.80
CA GLU A 71 -4.23 20.07 9.17
C GLU A 71 -5.59 19.87 8.54
N ALA A 72 -5.94 18.62 8.23
CA ALA A 72 -7.22 18.26 7.60
C ALA A 72 -7.70 16.90 8.11
N PRO A 73 -8.04 16.78 9.41
CA PRO A 73 -8.39 15.48 10.00
C PRO A 73 -9.68 14.89 9.46
N GLU A 74 -10.54 15.71 8.85
CA GLU A 74 -11.80 15.28 8.24
C GLU A 74 -11.60 14.57 6.91
N LEU A 75 -10.44 14.74 6.26
CA LEU A 75 -10.15 14.10 4.98
C LEU A 75 -9.41 12.79 5.19
N ARG A 76 -9.80 11.79 4.41
CA ARG A 76 -9.15 10.48 4.42
C ARG A 76 -8.28 10.35 3.18
N TYR A 77 -6.97 10.35 3.36
CA TYR A 77 -6.00 10.14 2.30
C TYR A 77 -5.74 8.64 2.19
N GLN A 78 -6.09 8.05 1.06
CA GLN A 78 -5.94 6.61 0.84
C GLN A 78 -4.89 6.39 -0.24
N TYR A 79 -3.71 5.93 0.19
CA TYR A 79 -2.59 5.61 -0.70
C TYR A 79 -2.68 4.13 -1.05
N GLN A 80 -2.97 3.82 -2.32
CA GLN A 80 -3.11 2.44 -2.78
C GLN A 80 -1.80 1.96 -3.39
N TYR A 81 -1.30 0.84 -2.88
CA TYR A 81 -0.09 0.21 -3.35
C TYR A 81 -0.43 -0.90 -4.32
N PHE A 82 0.31 -0.95 -5.46
CA PHE A 82 0.17 -1.99 -6.47
C PHE A 82 1.55 -2.53 -6.84
N PHE A 83 1.65 -3.84 -6.99
CA PHE A 83 2.84 -4.45 -7.55
C PHE A 83 2.56 -4.85 -9.01
N LYS A 84 3.25 -4.21 -9.94
CA LYS A 84 3.12 -4.50 -11.37
C LYS A 84 4.14 -5.58 -11.75
N LYS A 85 3.72 -6.84 -11.69
CA LYS A 85 4.59 -7.99 -11.96
C LYS A 85 5.30 -7.91 -13.31
N ARG A 86 4.61 -7.36 -14.32
CA ARG A 86 5.13 -7.30 -15.68
C ARG A 86 6.44 -6.53 -15.80
N TRP A 87 6.63 -5.53 -14.94
CA TRP A 87 7.80 -4.66 -14.98
C TRP A 87 8.59 -4.65 -13.68
N GLY A 88 8.18 -5.45 -12.71
CA GLY A 88 8.83 -5.50 -11.42
C GLY A 88 8.78 -4.17 -10.65
N HIS A 89 7.78 -3.33 -10.94
CA HIS A 89 7.66 -2.02 -10.32
C HIS A 89 6.62 -2.01 -9.22
N HIS A 90 6.93 -1.28 -8.15
CA HIS A 90 5.99 -0.97 -7.09
C HIS A 90 5.34 0.37 -7.43
N ALA A 91 4.02 0.40 -7.48
CA ALA A 91 3.27 1.60 -7.86
C ALA A 91 2.37 2.06 -6.71
N MET A 92 2.10 3.35 -6.67
CA MET A 92 1.19 3.92 -5.67
C MET A 92 0.33 5.01 -6.30
N MET A 93 -0.93 5.05 -5.86
CA MET A 93 -1.92 6.03 -6.29
C MET A 93 -2.60 6.60 -5.05
N LEU A 94 -2.79 7.91 -5.03
CA LEU A 94 -3.49 8.58 -3.94
C LEU A 94 -4.91 8.94 -4.36
N ILE A 95 -5.88 8.57 -3.52
CA ILE A 95 -7.27 9.02 -3.63
C ILE A 95 -7.65 9.65 -2.29
N VAL A 96 -8.27 10.82 -2.32
CA VAL A 96 -8.69 11.54 -1.11
C VAL A 96 -10.19 11.53 -1.04
N TYR A 97 -10.73 11.16 0.12
CA TYR A 97 -12.17 11.11 0.39
C TYR A 97 -12.54 12.11 1.48
N ASP A 98 -13.72 12.72 1.33
CA ASP A 98 -14.28 13.59 2.36
C ASP A 98 -15.02 12.79 3.43
N GLU A 99 -15.66 13.48 4.38
CA GLU A 99 -16.42 12.84 5.47
C GLU A 99 -17.60 12.01 4.96
N GLU A 100 -18.11 12.32 3.79
CA GLU A 100 -19.24 11.61 3.16
C GLU A 100 -18.80 10.45 2.28
N ASN A 101 -17.51 10.10 2.31
CA ASN A 101 -16.88 9.08 1.46
C ASN A 101 -16.95 9.42 -0.03
N SER A 102 -17.05 10.70 -0.38
CA SER A 102 -16.99 11.16 -1.76
C SER A 102 -15.56 11.50 -2.13
N GLU A 103 -15.13 11.07 -3.31
CA GLU A 103 -13.80 11.36 -3.81
C GLU A 103 -13.65 12.85 -4.12
N ILE A 104 -12.56 13.45 -3.62
CA ILE A 104 -12.24 14.84 -3.90
C ILE A 104 -11.50 14.90 -5.23
N THR A 105 -12.12 15.53 -6.23
CA THR A 105 -11.55 15.68 -7.57
C THR A 105 -10.80 16.99 -7.76
N ASN A 106 -11.14 18.02 -6.96
CA ASN A 106 -10.43 19.30 -7.00
C ASN A 106 -9.18 19.25 -6.12
N HIS A 107 -8.07 18.82 -6.70
CA HIS A 107 -6.83 18.64 -5.97
C HIS A 107 -6.17 19.94 -5.52
N SER A 108 -6.56 21.08 -6.10
CA SER A 108 -5.99 22.38 -5.72
C SER A 108 -6.37 22.81 -4.31
N SER A 109 -7.44 22.24 -3.74
CA SER A 109 -7.86 22.52 -2.36
C SER A 109 -7.13 21.68 -1.32
N LEU A 110 -6.33 20.70 -1.73
CA LEU A 110 -5.65 19.77 -0.84
C LEU A 110 -4.28 20.31 -0.41
N ILE A 111 -3.92 20.08 0.85
CA ILE A 111 -2.60 20.45 1.38
C ILE A 111 -1.52 19.60 0.73
N TYR A 112 -1.80 18.29 0.58
CA TYR A 112 -0.90 17.35 -0.06
C TYR A 112 -1.62 16.70 -1.24
N PRO A 113 -1.64 17.34 -2.42
CA PRO A 113 -2.33 16.80 -3.58
C PRO A 113 -1.61 15.58 -4.15
N PRO A 114 -2.33 14.70 -4.88
CA PRO A 114 -1.69 13.59 -5.58
C PRO A 114 -0.60 14.08 -6.53
N LEU A 115 0.42 13.24 -6.72
CA LEU A 115 1.47 13.56 -7.69
C LEU A 115 0.88 13.62 -9.11
N PRO A 116 1.35 14.56 -9.95
CA PRO A 116 0.77 14.76 -11.30
C PRO A 116 1.09 13.64 -12.29
N TRP A 117 1.99 12.73 -11.92
CA TRP A 117 2.37 11.59 -12.76
C TRP A 117 2.13 10.29 -12.01
N LYS A 118 2.07 9.19 -12.75
CA LYS A 118 1.92 7.87 -12.16
C LYS A 118 3.22 7.48 -11.45
N PHE A 119 3.15 7.41 -10.14
CA PHE A 119 4.33 7.09 -9.33
C PHE A 119 4.66 5.61 -9.40
N THR A 120 5.93 5.30 -9.69
CA THR A 120 6.46 3.94 -9.63
C THR A 120 7.82 3.94 -8.96
N LEU A 121 8.05 2.94 -8.10
CA LEU A 121 9.34 2.70 -7.44
C LEU A 121 9.93 1.42 -8.01
N ARG A 122 11.16 1.50 -8.51
CA ARG A 122 11.87 0.32 -9.01
C ARG A 122 12.45 -0.48 -7.84
N PRO A 123 12.59 -1.82 -7.99
CA PRO A 123 13.08 -2.66 -6.88
C PRO A 123 14.44 -2.27 -6.34
N ASN A 124 15.29 -1.65 -7.16
CA ASN A 124 16.66 -1.28 -6.80
C ASN A 124 16.79 0.17 -6.31
N GLU A 125 15.70 0.87 -6.18
CA GLU A 125 15.65 2.22 -5.64
C GLU A 125 15.08 2.19 -4.20
#